data_c7a0de634aefdf7ab73c7c68b033ef1a
#
_entry.id   c7a0de634aefdf7ab73c7c68b033ef1a
#
_cell.length_a   1.000
_cell.length_b   1.000
_cell.length_c   1.000
_cell.angle_alpha   90.00
_cell.angle_beta   90.00
_cell.angle_gamma   90.00
#
_symmetry.space_group_name_H-M   'P 1'
#
loop_
_entity.id
_entity.type
_entity.pdbx_description
1 polymer ?
#
loop_
_entity_poly.entity_id
_entity_poly.type
_entity_poly.pdbx_seq_one_letter_code
_entity_poly.pdbx_strand_id
1 'polypeptide(L)'
;MAILRGSEALQLRELDQENTVLREDIQFLRNRLGQLEEHLRSVEEFQSWTRNLANLDPMDEAALTAGVGGPAGRELMGETAGIDIHLDRLLGRARVLRQSAEEVFGSLRESRDNLARIPSIWPILGGRTSSGFGRRPDPFTGRTAFHRGMDLSARRGTPVMATANARVKKVKRSSSGYGNQLTLDHGDGLETFYAHCDRITVSEGQKVVRGDVVATVGSTGHSTAPHLHYEVRRDGRYVNPREYILPRDFVVD
;
A
#
# COMPACT_ATOMS: atom_id res chain seq x y z
N MET A 1 -4.76 57.33 39.77
CA MET A 1 -4.84 55.87 39.97
C MET A 1 -5.90 55.16 39.13
N ALA A 2 -7.07 55.74 38.84
CA ALA A 2 -8.12 55.06 38.01
C ALA A 2 -7.75 54.93 36.50
N ILE A 3 -7.05 55.88 35.90
CA ILE A 3 -6.66 55.92 34.49
C ILE A 3 -5.60 54.85 34.16
N LEU A 4 -4.66 54.58 35.05
CA LEU A 4 -3.63 53.54 34.88
C LEU A 4 -4.23 52.14 34.91
N ARG A 5 -5.22 51.85 35.75
CA ARG A 5 -5.93 50.56 35.80
C ARG A 5 -6.80 50.30 34.55
N GLY A 6 -7.28 51.34 33.89
CA GLY A 6 -8.03 51.23 32.64
C GLY A 6 -7.15 50.82 31.43
N SER A 7 -5.92 51.34 31.35
CA SER A 7 -4.97 50.98 30.31
C SER A 7 -4.41 49.57 30.47
N GLU A 8 -4.14 49.13 31.69
CA GLU A 8 -3.71 47.76 32.00
C GLU A 8 -4.79 46.73 31.67
N ALA A 9 -6.06 47.02 31.94
CA ALA A 9 -7.18 46.15 31.63
C ALA A 9 -7.43 46.03 30.09
N LEU A 10 -7.16 47.10 29.35
CA LEU A 10 -7.24 47.06 27.86
C LEU A 10 -6.10 46.22 27.28
N GLN A 11 -4.87 46.42 27.74
CA GLN A 11 -3.71 45.63 27.33
C GLN A 11 -3.87 44.14 27.64
N LEU A 12 -4.42 43.78 28.81
CA LEU A 12 -4.72 42.40 29.14
C LEU A 12 -5.76 41.77 28.19
N ARG A 13 -6.78 42.51 27.78
CA ARG A 13 -7.77 42.03 26.81
C ARG A 13 -7.17 41.86 25.43
N GLU A 14 -6.33 42.79 24.97
CA GLU A 14 -5.62 42.66 23.69
C GLU A 14 -4.72 41.42 23.67
N LEU A 15 -3.94 41.23 24.73
CA LEU A 15 -3.08 40.04 24.93
C LEU A 15 -3.89 38.73 24.96
N ASP A 16 -5.04 38.72 25.59
CA ASP A 16 -5.92 37.53 25.66
C ASP A 16 -6.52 37.20 24.28
N GLN A 17 -6.93 38.23 23.53
CA GLN A 17 -7.38 38.06 22.14
C GLN A 17 -6.26 37.57 21.25
N GLU A 18 -5.06 38.13 21.32
CA GLU A 18 -3.90 37.70 20.56
C GLU A 18 -3.50 36.27 20.89
N ASN A 19 -3.49 35.89 22.17
CA ASN A 19 -3.27 34.51 22.59
C ASN A 19 -4.32 33.53 22.06
N THR A 20 -5.57 33.95 21.98
CA THR A 20 -6.64 33.11 21.43
C THR A 20 -6.40 32.85 19.94
N VAL A 21 -6.13 33.89 19.16
CA VAL A 21 -5.80 33.79 17.73
C VAL A 21 -4.57 32.89 17.51
N LEU A 22 -3.49 33.10 18.27
CA LEU A 22 -2.28 32.30 18.17
C LEU A 22 -2.54 30.81 18.47
N ARG A 23 -3.41 30.49 19.43
CA ARG A 23 -3.80 29.10 19.72
C ARG A 23 -4.59 28.47 18.60
N GLU A 24 -5.48 29.23 17.97
CA GLU A 24 -6.24 28.78 16.80
C GLU A 24 -5.30 28.50 15.61
N ASP A 25 -4.35 29.39 15.36
CA ASP A 25 -3.32 29.24 14.32
C ASP A 25 -2.45 27.99 14.57
N ILE A 26 -1.99 27.79 15.80
CA ILE A 26 -1.22 26.61 16.18
C ILE A 26 -2.05 25.33 15.94
N GLN A 27 -3.32 25.33 16.30
CA GLN A 27 -4.18 24.18 16.07
C GLN A 27 -4.41 23.92 14.56
N PHE A 28 -4.59 24.98 13.78
CA PHE A 28 -4.68 24.89 12.33
C PHE A 28 -3.41 24.29 11.71
N LEU A 29 -2.23 24.77 12.13
CA LEU A 29 -0.94 24.25 11.67
C LEU A 29 -0.75 22.77 12.03
N ARG A 30 -1.12 22.36 13.24
CA ARG A 30 -1.08 20.93 13.66
C ARG A 30 -1.96 20.06 12.79
N ASN A 31 -3.17 20.51 12.46
CA ASN A 31 -4.08 19.78 11.58
C ASN A 31 -3.48 19.65 10.17
N ARG A 32 -2.85 20.71 9.65
CA ARG A 32 -2.16 20.69 8.34
C ARG A 32 -0.96 19.75 8.33
N LEU A 33 -0.18 19.71 9.39
CA LEU A 33 0.93 18.77 9.53
C LEU A 33 0.43 17.32 9.54
N GLY A 34 -0.68 17.02 10.23
CA GLY A 34 -1.30 15.70 10.21
C GLY A 34 -1.75 15.28 8.80
N GLN A 35 -2.34 16.19 8.02
CA GLN A 35 -2.68 15.94 6.62
C GLN A 35 -1.45 15.66 5.75
N LEU A 36 -0.36 16.41 5.96
CA LEU A 36 0.91 16.19 5.25
C LEU A 36 1.53 14.82 5.59
N GLU A 37 1.44 14.38 6.85
CA GLU A 37 1.89 13.04 7.25
C GLU A 37 1.13 11.94 6.51
N GLU A 38 -0.20 12.09 6.39
CA GLU A 38 -1.05 11.13 5.68
C GLU A 38 -0.70 11.08 4.19
N HIS A 39 -0.50 12.25 3.56
CA HIS A 39 -0.06 12.31 2.18
C HIS A 39 1.33 11.69 1.98
N LEU A 40 2.30 11.95 2.87
CA LEU A 40 3.62 11.33 2.78
C LEU A 40 3.55 9.82 2.93
N ARG A 41 2.68 9.29 3.80
CA ARG A 41 2.47 7.84 3.95
C ARG A 41 1.97 7.21 2.65
N SER A 42 1.00 7.82 1.99
CA SER A 42 0.51 7.31 0.69
C SER A 42 1.60 7.36 -0.39
N VAL A 43 2.46 8.39 -0.38
CA VAL A 43 3.62 8.47 -1.28
C VAL A 43 4.65 7.38 -0.95
N GLU A 44 4.89 7.06 0.31
CA GLU A 44 5.77 5.96 0.73
C GLU A 44 5.26 4.60 0.25
N GLU A 45 3.94 4.34 0.39
CA GLU A 45 3.31 3.12 -0.13
C GLU A 45 3.46 3.02 -1.64
N PHE A 46 3.24 4.12 -2.36
CA PHE A 46 3.45 4.18 -3.81
C PHE A 46 4.91 3.97 -4.19
N GLN A 47 5.83 4.55 -3.44
CA GLN A 47 7.27 4.42 -3.68
C GLN A 47 7.75 2.97 -3.44
N SER A 48 7.26 2.33 -2.37
CA SER A 48 7.54 0.92 -2.11
C SER A 48 7.07 0.03 -3.27
N TRP A 49 5.88 0.29 -3.79
CA TRP A 49 5.35 -0.38 -4.96
C TRP A 49 6.20 -0.13 -6.22
N THR A 50 6.61 1.12 -6.50
CA THR A 50 7.43 1.45 -7.67
C THR A 50 8.84 0.84 -7.60
N ARG A 51 9.44 0.70 -6.41
CA ARG A 51 10.72 0.01 -6.23
C ARG A 51 10.62 -1.48 -6.55
N ASN A 52 9.56 -2.15 -6.09
CA ASN A 52 9.27 -3.53 -6.47
C ASN A 52 9.11 -3.67 -7.99
N LEU A 53 8.39 -2.73 -8.62
CA LEU A 53 8.22 -2.67 -10.07
C LEU A 53 9.57 -2.54 -10.81
N ALA A 54 10.46 -1.72 -10.28
CA ALA A 54 11.81 -1.48 -10.81
C ALA A 54 12.81 -2.59 -10.46
N ASN A 55 12.41 -3.63 -9.71
CA ASN A 55 13.27 -4.68 -9.16
C ASN A 55 14.41 -4.14 -8.30
N LEU A 56 14.15 -3.08 -7.55
CA LEU A 56 15.05 -2.47 -6.58
C LEU A 56 14.75 -2.99 -5.17
N ASP A 57 15.77 -2.99 -4.31
CA ASP A 57 15.60 -3.33 -2.90
C ASP A 57 14.62 -2.40 -2.20
N PRO A 58 13.90 -2.86 -1.15
CA PRO A 58 13.04 -2.02 -0.33
C PRO A 58 13.79 -0.78 0.20
N MET A 59 13.06 0.31 0.43
CA MET A 59 13.65 1.47 1.12
C MET A 59 14.07 1.08 2.53
N ASP A 60 15.20 1.63 2.97
CA ASP A 60 15.64 1.47 4.35
C ASP A 60 14.71 2.27 5.28
N GLU A 61 13.96 1.56 6.14
CA GLU A 61 13.10 2.18 7.15
C GLU A 61 13.90 3.06 8.12
N ALA A 62 15.19 2.72 8.38
CA ALA A 62 16.05 3.54 9.20
C ALA A 62 16.35 4.90 8.53
N ALA A 63 16.46 4.94 7.20
CA ALA A 63 16.66 6.18 6.45
C ALA A 63 15.42 7.10 6.52
N LEU A 64 14.20 6.53 6.53
CA LEU A 64 12.95 7.27 6.68
C LEU A 64 12.79 7.86 8.10
N THR A 65 13.36 7.19 9.10
CA THR A 65 13.29 7.62 10.51
C THR A 65 14.49 8.47 10.95
N ALA A 66 15.64 8.35 10.29
CA ALA A 66 16.91 9.00 10.63
C ALA A 66 16.95 10.53 10.40
N GLY A 67 15.89 11.12 9.86
CA GLY A 67 15.80 12.57 9.65
C GLY A 67 15.72 13.43 10.94
N VAL A 68 15.95 12.86 12.12
CA VAL A 68 15.83 13.57 13.42
C VAL A 68 17.11 13.44 14.24
N GLY A 69 18.15 14.16 13.83
CA GLY A 69 19.42 14.15 14.56
C GLY A 69 20.20 15.44 14.45
N GLY A 70 19.61 16.56 14.89
CA GLY A 70 20.37 17.71 15.34
C GLY A 70 20.36 17.75 16.86
N PRO A 71 21.44 18.20 17.55
CA PRO A 71 21.39 18.46 18.99
C PRO A 71 20.51 19.68 19.21
N ALA A 72 19.20 19.51 19.23
CA ALA A 72 18.26 20.53 19.65
C ALA A 72 18.43 20.69 21.16
N GLY A 73 18.97 21.82 21.55
CA GLY A 73 19.04 22.24 22.93
C GLY A 73 17.67 22.09 23.60
N ARG A 74 17.65 21.38 24.68
CA ARG A 74 16.48 20.95 25.46
C ARG A 74 15.80 22.11 26.25
N GLU A 75 16.07 23.38 25.92
CA GLU A 75 15.75 24.50 26.80
C GLU A 75 14.68 25.49 26.34
N LEU A 76 14.04 25.30 25.19
CA LEU A 76 12.89 26.12 24.77
C LEU A 76 11.73 25.23 24.33
N MET A 77 11.16 24.47 25.25
CA MET A 77 9.94 23.69 25.02
C MET A 77 8.69 24.57 25.09
N GLY A 78 8.54 25.49 24.13
CA GLY A 78 7.25 26.10 23.83
C GLY A 78 6.43 25.22 22.89
N GLU A 79 5.11 25.48 22.80
CA GLU A 79 4.20 24.74 21.90
C GLU A 79 4.63 24.73 20.42
N THR A 80 5.45 25.69 19.99
CA THR A 80 6.01 25.82 18.63
C THR A 80 7.21 24.91 18.35
N ALA A 81 8.03 24.57 19.35
CA ALA A 81 9.20 23.71 19.16
C ALA A 81 8.82 22.31 18.68
N GLY A 82 7.64 21.80 19.07
CA GLY A 82 7.11 20.54 18.58
C GLY A 82 6.75 20.56 17.10
N ILE A 83 6.30 21.71 16.58
CA ILE A 83 5.96 21.91 15.17
C ILE A 83 7.20 21.90 14.29
N ASP A 84 8.27 22.58 14.70
CA ASP A 84 9.53 22.66 13.95
C ASP A 84 10.19 21.28 13.81
N ILE A 85 10.28 20.52 14.90
CA ILE A 85 10.83 19.15 14.89
C ILE A 85 10.00 18.25 13.97
N HIS A 86 8.67 18.40 14.00
CA HIS A 86 7.77 17.62 13.16
C HIS A 86 7.95 17.96 11.68
N LEU A 87 8.05 19.24 11.35
CA LEU A 87 8.29 19.72 9.99
C LEU A 87 9.65 19.23 9.44
N ASP A 88 10.72 19.32 10.22
CA ASP A 88 12.05 18.83 9.83
C ASP A 88 12.05 17.34 9.54
N ARG A 89 11.31 16.54 10.33
CA ARG A 89 11.13 15.12 10.08
C ARG A 89 10.40 14.87 8.75
N LEU A 90 9.32 15.59 8.47
CA LEU A 90 8.58 15.46 7.21
C LEU A 90 9.43 15.85 6.00
N LEU A 91 10.22 16.91 6.12
CA LEU A 91 11.16 17.34 5.08
C LEU A 91 12.27 16.29 4.85
N GLY A 92 12.78 15.68 5.90
CA GLY A 92 13.74 14.57 5.81
C GLY A 92 13.17 13.39 5.03
N ARG A 93 11.97 12.93 5.39
CA ARG A 93 11.25 11.86 4.68
C ARG A 93 11.00 12.20 3.20
N ALA A 94 10.55 13.42 2.91
CA ALA A 94 10.33 13.88 1.55
C ALA A 94 11.61 13.87 0.69
N ARG A 95 12.78 14.19 1.26
CA ARG A 95 14.08 14.10 0.56
C ARG A 95 14.45 12.67 0.21
N VAL A 96 14.28 11.73 1.15
CA VAL A 96 14.54 10.30 0.93
C VAL A 96 13.62 9.76 -0.18
N LEU A 97 12.34 10.10 -0.15
CA LEU A 97 11.37 9.70 -1.17
C LEU A 97 11.74 10.25 -2.57
N ARG A 98 12.18 11.51 -2.65
CA ARG A 98 12.64 12.10 -3.91
C ARG A 98 13.84 11.35 -4.49
N GLN A 99 14.86 11.08 -3.67
CA GLN A 99 16.04 10.34 -4.11
C GLN A 99 15.66 8.93 -4.59
N SER A 100 14.80 8.24 -3.85
CA SER A 100 14.30 6.93 -4.25
C SER A 100 13.54 6.97 -5.57
N ALA A 101 12.76 8.03 -5.82
CA ALA A 101 12.06 8.22 -7.10
C ALA A 101 13.05 8.37 -8.27
N GLU A 102 14.14 9.11 -8.10
CA GLU A 102 15.18 9.27 -9.13
C GLU A 102 15.83 7.93 -9.50
N GLU A 103 16.11 7.06 -8.51
CA GLU A 103 16.63 5.70 -8.73
C GLU A 103 15.63 4.83 -9.50
N VAL A 104 14.35 4.85 -9.11
CA VAL A 104 13.26 4.13 -9.78
C VAL A 104 13.15 4.56 -11.24
N PHE A 105 13.11 5.87 -11.52
CA PHE A 105 13.04 6.38 -12.89
C PHE A 105 14.20 5.94 -13.75
N GLY A 106 15.42 5.90 -13.21
CA GLY A 106 16.62 5.39 -13.89
C GLY A 106 16.43 3.93 -14.31
N SER A 107 16.05 3.06 -13.38
CA SER A 107 15.85 1.64 -13.61
C SER A 107 14.70 1.34 -14.59
N LEU A 108 13.58 2.06 -14.49
CA LEU A 108 12.41 1.84 -15.36
C LEU A 108 12.65 2.24 -16.81
N ARG A 109 13.53 3.21 -17.08
CA ARG A 109 13.91 3.59 -18.45
C ARG A 109 14.60 2.46 -19.22
N GLU A 110 15.30 1.58 -18.51
CA GLU A 110 16.06 0.47 -19.10
C GLU A 110 15.21 -0.79 -19.35
N SER A 111 14.00 -0.89 -18.77
CA SER A 111 13.26 -2.15 -18.67
C SER A 111 11.80 -2.12 -19.10
N ARG A 112 11.48 -1.49 -20.23
CA ARG A 112 10.09 -1.33 -20.70
C ARG A 112 9.31 -2.65 -20.83
N ASP A 113 9.97 -3.73 -21.25
CA ASP A 113 9.35 -5.06 -21.43
C ASP A 113 9.12 -5.79 -20.10
N ASN A 114 9.95 -5.54 -19.09
CA ASN A 114 9.81 -6.16 -17.78
C ASN A 114 8.60 -5.61 -17.02
N LEU A 115 8.25 -4.33 -17.20
CA LEU A 115 7.10 -3.69 -16.56
C LEU A 115 5.76 -4.32 -16.91
N ALA A 116 5.63 -4.82 -18.15
CA ALA A 116 4.42 -5.47 -18.59
C ALA A 116 4.18 -6.82 -17.89
N ARG A 117 5.24 -7.42 -17.30
CA ARG A 117 5.21 -8.73 -16.64
C ARG A 117 5.00 -8.65 -15.13
N ILE A 118 5.05 -7.44 -14.53
CA ILE A 118 4.86 -7.29 -13.09
C ILE A 118 3.38 -7.19 -12.75
N PRO A 119 2.86 -7.98 -11.77
CA PRO A 119 1.43 -8.08 -11.44
C PRO A 119 0.94 -6.84 -10.69
N SER A 120 0.75 -5.75 -11.41
CA SER A 120 0.53 -4.39 -10.88
C SER A 120 -0.93 -3.97 -10.72
N ILE A 121 -1.88 -4.69 -11.33
CA ILE A 121 -3.30 -4.37 -11.21
C ILE A 121 -4.02 -5.30 -10.23
N TRP A 122 -5.16 -4.85 -9.72
CA TRP A 122 -6.03 -5.70 -8.92
C TRP A 122 -6.60 -6.85 -9.77
N PRO A 123 -6.57 -8.10 -9.26
CA PRO A 123 -7.09 -9.25 -10.00
C PRO A 123 -8.61 -9.24 -10.14
N ILE A 124 -9.32 -8.45 -9.34
CA ILE A 124 -10.76 -8.21 -9.45
C ILE A 124 -11.10 -6.74 -9.23
N LEU A 125 -12.02 -6.20 -10.03
CA LEU A 125 -12.53 -4.84 -9.83
C LEU A 125 -13.62 -4.85 -8.75
N GLY A 126 -13.60 -3.85 -7.88
CA GLY A 126 -14.64 -3.64 -6.87
C GLY A 126 -14.64 -4.63 -5.69
N GLY A 127 -13.71 -5.61 -5.64
CA GLY A 127 -13.57 -6.54 -4.51
C GLY A 127 -13.00 -5.87 -3.25
N ARG A 128 -13.36 -6.41 -2.08
CA ARG A 128 -12.82 -5.98 -0.79
C ARG A 128 -11.83 -7.02 -0.27
N THR A 129 -10.67 -6.60 0.22
CA THR A 129 -9.76 -7.50 0.94
C THR A 129 -10.43 -8.00 2.21
N SER A 130 -10.68 -9.31 2.28
CA SER A 130 -11.26 -9.98 3.45
C SER A 130 -10.19 -10.59 4.34
N SER A 131 -9.03 -10.94 3.77
CA SER A 131 -7.88 -11.43 4.54
C SER A 131 -6.57 -11.08 3.83
N GLY A 132 -5.59 -10.61 4.58
CA GLY A 132 -4.25 -10.30 4.10
C GLY A 132 -3.28 -11.47 4.14
N PHE A 133 -2.08 -11.26 3.60
CA PHE A 133 -0.93 -12.17 3.67
C PHE A 133 -0.36 -12.21 5.09
N GLY A 134 0.13 -13.38 5.54
CA GLY A 134 0.84 -13.53 6.79
C GLY A 134 0.14 -14.42 7.81
N ARG A 135 0.58 -14.36 9.07
CA ARG A 135 0.04 -15.19 10.16
C ARG A 135 -1.35 -14.70 10.56
N ARG A 136 -2.32 -15.62 10.59
CA ARG A 136 -3.70 -15.38 11.05
C ARG A 136 -4.31 -16.65 11.65
N PRO A 137 -5.40 -16.53 12.42
CA PRO A 137 -6.20 -17.71 12.76
C PRO A 137 -6.78 -18.36 11.49
N ASP A 138 -6.66 -19.68 11.38
CA ASP A 138 -7.28 -20.47 10.33
C ASP A 138 -8.81 -20.49 10.53
N PRO A 139 -9.62 -20.15 9.50
CA PRO A 139 -11.07 -19.99 9.65
C PRO A 139 -11.80 -21.30 9.96
N PHE A 140 -11.17 -22.45 9.74
CA PHE A 140 -11.77 -23.77 9.98
C PHE A 140 -11.32 -24.39 11.30
N THR A 141 -10.07 -24.19 11.70
CA THR A 141 -9.47 -24.85 12.87
C THR A 141 -9.23 -23.91 14.04
N GLY A 142 -9.28 -22.60 13.82
CA GLY A 142 -8.94 -21.54 14.79
C GLY A 142 -7.45 -21.49 15.18
N ARG A 143 -6.61 -22.40 14.67
CA ARG A 143 -5.17 -22.43 14.95
C ARG A 143 -4.44 -21.38 14.11
N THR A 144 -3.34 -20.84 14.63
CA THR A 144 -2.50 -19.92 13.86
C THR A 144 -1.92 -20.63 12.63
N ALA A 145 -2.24 -20.11 11.45
CA ALA A 145 -1.73 -20.57 10.15
C ALA A 145 -1.12 -19.40 9.38
N PHE A 146 -0.23 -19.73 8.44
CA PHE A 146 0.36 -18.72 7.54
C PHE A 146 -0.46 -18.66 6.25
N HIS A 147 -1.07 -17.51 6.00
CA HIS A 147 -1.81 -17.23 4.77
C HIS A 147 -0.83 -16.79 3.67
N ARG A 148 -0.72 -17.61 2.63
CA ARG A 148 0.26 -17.46 1.54
C ARG A 148 -0.09 -16.44 0.48
N GLY A 149 -1.25 -15.80 0.61
CA GLY A 149 -1.78 -14.85 -0.34
C GLY A 149 -2.70 -13.83 0.31
N MET A 150 -3.60 -13.29 -0.49
CA MET A 150 -4.68 -12.42 -0.02
C MET A 150 -6.03 -12.96 -0.52
N ASP A 151 -7.07 -12.77 0.29
CA ASP A 151 -8.44 -13.13 -0.07
C ASP A 151 -9.23 -11.88 -0.42
N LEU A 152 -9.86 -11.90 -1.58
CA LEU A 152 -10.66 -10.81 -2.12
C LEU A 152 -12.12 -11.25 -2.24
N SER A 153 -12.97 -10.76 -1.34
CA SER A 153 -14.40 -11.03 -1.38
C SER A 153 -15.07 -10.30 -2.54
N ALA A 154 -15.80 -11.05 -3.35
CA ALA A 154 -16.62 -10.53 -4.45
C ALA A 154 -17.76 -11.50 -4.75
N ARG A 155 -18.75 -11.05 -5.52
CA ARG A 155 -19.85 -11.91 -5.95
C ARG A 155 -19.35 -13.05 -6.84
N ARG A 156 -19.96 -14.23 -6.70
CA ARG A 156 -19.71 -15.34 -7.64
C ARG A 156 -19.95 -14.89 -9.07
N GLY A 157 -19.04 -15.27 -9.98
CA GLY A 157 -19.10 -14.86 -11.40
C GLY A 157 -18.39 -13.52 -11.69
N THR A 158 -17.93 -12.76 -10.67
CA THR A 158 -17.12 -11.55 -10.90
C THR A 158 -15.89 -11.92 -11.74
N PRO A 159 -15.57 -11.16 -12.82
CA PRO A 159 -14.37 -11.40 -13.63
C PRO A 159 -13.08 -11.35 -12.81
N VAL A 160 -12.20 -12.31 -13.08
CA VAL A 160 -10.83 -12.37 -12.53
C VAL A 160 -9.86 -12.11 -13.67
N MET A 161 -9.00 -11.12 -13.51
CA MET A 161 -8.08 -10.63 -14.54
C MET A 161 -6.65 -11.11 -14.31
N ALA A 162 -5.92 -11.32 -15.41
CA ALA A 162 -4.47 -11.43 -15.39
C ALA A 162 -3.86 -10.10 -14.87
N THR A 163 -3.09 -10.17 -13.81
CA THR A 163 -2.53 -8.96 -13.16
C THR A 163 -1.32 -8.39 -13.91
N ALA A 164 -0.75 -9.15 -14.85
CA ALA A 164 0.33 -8.77 -15.73
C ALA A 164 0.33 -9.67 -16.99
N ASN A 165 1.16 -9.34 -17.99
CA ASN A 165 1.42 -10.22 -19.12
C ASN A 165 2.00 -11.54 -18.63
N ALA A 166 1.50 -12.65 -19.17
CA ALA A 166 1.91 -13.98 -18.71
C ALA A 166 1.69 -15.07 -19.77
N ARG A 167 2.23 -16.24 -19.45
CA ARG A 167 1.80 -17.51 -20.04
C ARG A 167 1.07 -18.32 -18.98
N VAL A 168 -0.04 -18.94 -19.33
CA VAL A 168 -0.76 -19.87 -18.44
C VAL A 168 0.13 -21.08 -18.20
N LYS A 169 0.62 -21.22 -16.97
CA LYS A 169 1.51 -22.31 -16.55
C LYS A 169 0.74 -23.56 -16.21
N LYS A 170 -0.38 -23.41 -15.48
CA LYS A 170 -1.15 -24.56 -15.00
C LYS A 170 -2.61 -24.20 -14.79
N VAL A 171 -3.50 -25.10 -15.16
CA VAL A 171 -4.92 -25.08 -14.84
C VAL A 171 -5.30 -26.37 -14.13
N LYS A 172 -5.86 -26.29 -12.93
CA LYS A 172 -6.34 -27.45 -12.19
C LYS A 172 -7.79 -27.23 -11.76
N ARG A 173 -8.63 -28.24 -12.01
CA ARG A 173 -10.02 -28.27 -11.55
C ARG A 173 -10.14 -29.29 -10.42
N SER A 174 -10.71 -28.88 -9.29
CA SER A 174 -10.84 -29.71 -8.10
C SER A 174 -12.02 -29.25 -7.24
N SER A 175 -12.63 -30.16 -6.53
CA SER A 175 -13.65 -29.87 -5.51
C SER A 175 -13.08 -29.78 -4.08
N SER A 176 -11.75 -29.97 -3.90
CA SER A 176 -11.09 -29.96 -2.59
C SER A 176 -9.94 -28.96 -2.54
N GLY A 177 -9.49 -28.62 -1.35
CA GLY A 177 -8.37 -27.70 -1.12
C GLY A 177 -8.62 -26.32 -1.75
N TYR A 178 -7.75 -25.88 -2.65
CA TYR A 178 -7.86 -24.61 -3.37
C TYR A 178 -8.97 -24.60 -4.47
N GLY A 179 -9.70 -25.68 -4.67
CA GLY A 179 -10.74 -25.75 -5.70
C GLY A 179 -10.18 -25.62 -7.11
N ASN A 180 -10.93 -24.95 -7.97
CA ASN A 180 -10.46 -24.61 -9.32
C ASN A 180 -9.38 -23.53 -9.23
N GLN A 181 -8.21 -23.79 -9.82
CA GLN A 181 -7.03 -22.95 -9.66
C GLN A 181 -6.28 -22.76 -10.98
N LEU A 182 -5.69 -21.61 -11.12
CA LEU A 182 -4.91 -21.14 -12.25
C LEU A 182 -3.57 -20.62 -11.76
N THR A 183 -2.48 -20.96 -12.47
CA THR A 183 -1.16 -20.35 -12.26
C THR A 183 -0.73 -19.66 -13.56
N LEU A 184 -0.34 -18.40 -13.44
CA LEU A 184 0.25 -17.62 -14.53
C LEU A 184 1.74 -17.47 -14.26
N ASP A 185 2.57 -17.65 -15.30
CA ASP A 185 4.01 -17.42 -15.30
C ASP A 185 4.30 -16.11 -16.05
N HIS A 186 4.90 -15.16 -15.34
CA HIS A 186 5.24 -13.84 -15.86
C HIS A 186 6.70 -13.75 -16.35
N GLY A 187 7.48 -14.81 -16.18
CA GLY A 187 8.92 -14.83 -16.43
C GLY A 187 9.72 -14.42 -15.17
N ASP A 188 11.04 -14.55 -15.26
CA ASP A 188 12.01 -14.15 -14.23
C ASP A 188 11.66 -14.63 -12.81
N GLY A 189 11.14 -15.88 -12.70
CA GLY A 189 10.74 -16.50 -11.44
C GLY A 189 9.47 -15.94 -10.81
N LEU A 190 8.75 -15.03 -11.50
CA LEU A 190 7.54 -14.40 -10.99
C LEU A 190 6.30 -15.13 -11.47
N GLU A 191 5.45 -15.57 -10.54
CA GLU A 191 4.21 -16.28 -10.79
C GLU A 191 3.06 -15.66 -9.99
N THR A 192 1.83 -15.73 -10.56
CA THR A 192 0.61 -15.45 -9.81
C THR A 192 -0.29 -16.67 -9.78
N PHE A 193 -0.99 -16.86 -8.67
CA PHE A 193 -1.86 -17.99 -8.42
C PHE A 193 -3.25 -17.50 -8.02
N TYR A 194 -4.26 -18.11 -8.62
CA TYR A 194 -5.68 -17.76 -8.46
C TYR A 194 -6.43 -19.01 -8.06
N ALA A 195 -7.20 -18.97 -6.98
CA ALA A 195 -7.91 -20.13 -6.47
C ALA A 195 -9.37 -19.84 -6.12
N HIS A 196 -10.11 -20.90 -5.77
CA HIS A 196 -11.55 -20.90 -5.52
C HIS A 196 -12.40 -20.41 -6.69
N CYS A 197 -11.84 -20.45 -7.91
CA CYS A 197 -12.50 -19.97 -9.12
C CYS A 197 -13.79 -20.78 -9.41
N ASP A 198 -14.82 -20.10 -9.95
CA ASP A 198 -16.01 -20.77 -10.48
C ASP A 198 -15.70 -21.39 -11.84
N ARG A 199 -15.21 -20.57 -12.77
CA ARG A 199 -14.80 -20.98 -14.14
C ARG A 199 -13.41 -20.43 -14.44
N ILE A 200 -12.63 -21.20 -15.20
CA ILE A 200 -11.37 -20.79 -15.79
C ILE A 200 -11.57 -20.74 -17.28
N THR A 201 -11.30 -19.58 -17.90
CA THR A 201 -11.61 -19.25 -19.31
C THR A 201 -10.41 -19.41 -20.23
N VAL A 202 -9.25 -19.78 -19.70
CA VAL A 202 -7.98 -19.93 -20.43
C VAL A 202 -7.45 -21.35 -20.32
N SER A 203 -6.53 -21.71 -21.22
CA SER A 203 -5.90 -23.03 -21.31
C SER A 203 -4.40 -22.95 -21.02
N GLU A 204 -3.81 -24.05 -20.54
CA GLU A 204 -2.36 -24.15 -20.35
C GLU A 204 -1.59 -23.81 -21.62
N GLY A 205 -0.49 -23.07 -21.49
CA GLY A 205 0.33 -22.57 -22.59
C GLY A 205 -0.20 -21.30 -23.27
N GLN A 206 -1.45 -20.89 -23.04
CA GLN A 206 -2.02 -19.66 -23.60
C GLN A 206 -1.27 -18.42 -23.12
N LYS A 207 -0.98 -17.48 -24.02
CA LYS A 207 -0.50 -16.15 -23.66
C LYS A 207 -1.68 -15.27 -23.27
N VAL A 208 -1.54 -14.51 -22.21
CA VAL A 208 -2.50 -13.52 -21.74
C VAL A 208 -1.79 -12.19 -21.51
N VAL A 209 -2.50 -11.09 -21.71
CA VAL A 209 -2.01 -9.75 -21.39
C VAL A 209 -2.65 -9.25 -20.12
N ARG A 210 -2.03 -8.26 -19.50
CA ARG A 210 -2.57 -7.58 -18.31
C ARG A 210 -3.99 -7.10 -18.57
N GLY A 211 -4.94 -7.44 -17.69
CA GLY A 211 -6.34 -7.09 -17.81
C GLY A 211 -7.22 -8.14 -18.49
N ASP A 212 -6.64 -9.15 -19.16
CA ASP A 212 -7.44 -10.24 -19.75
C ASP A 212 -8.22 -10.99 -18.67
N VAL A 213 -9.49 -11.32 -18.96
CA VAL A 213 -10.30 -12.15 -18.07
C VAL A 213 -9.86 -13.61 -18.21
N VAL A 214 -9.30 -14.15 -17.13
CA VAL A 214 -8.73 -15.51 -17.07
C VAL A 214 -9.59 -16.51 -16.30
N ALA A 215 -10.45 -15.99 -15.41
CA ALA A 215 -11.35 -16.80 -14.58
C ALA A 215 -12.54 -15.97 -14.09
N THR A 216 -13.40 -16.59 -13.29
CA THR A 216 -14.45 -15.91 -12.52
C THR A 216 -14.39 -16.33 -11.06
N VAL A 217 -14.74 -15.40 -10.16
CA VAL A 217 -14.80 -15.65 -8.70
C VAL A 217 -15.81 -16.75 -8.41
N GLY A 218 -15.43 -17.67 -7.54
CA GLY A 218 -16.26 -18.78 -7.09
C GLY A 218 -16.19 -19.03 -5.60
N SER A 219 -16.50 -20.27 -5.22
CA SER A 219 -16.39 -20.79 -3.86
C SER A 219 -16.09 -22.29 -3.91
N THR A 220 -15.23 -22.69 -4.88
CA THR A 220 -14.85 -24.11 -5.04
C THR A 220 -13.76 -24.52 -4.05
N GLY A 221 -13.71 -25.79 -3.68
CA GLY A 221 -12.78 -26.28 -2.69
C GLY A 221 -13.13 -25.89 -1.26
N HIS A 222 -12.12 -25.69 -0.40
CA HIS A 222 -12.29 -25.25 1.00
C HIS A 222 -12.50 -23.72 1.04
N SER A 223 -13.73 -23.30 0.87
CA SER A 223 -14.13 -21.88 0.89
C SER A 223 -15.41 -21.72 1.69
N THR A 224 -15.45 -20.72 2.56
CA THR A 224 -16.60 -20.41 3.42
C THR A 224 -17.62 -19.47 2.77
N ALA A 225 -17.19 -18.69 1.77
CA ALA A 225 -18.01 -17.74 1.03
C ALA A 225 -17.32 -17.40 -0.31
N PRO A 226 -18.04 -16.86 -1.30
CA PRO A 226 -17.44 -16.48 -2.59
C PRO A 226 -16.31 -15.45 -2.41
N HIS A 227 -15.11 -15.82 -2.82
CA HIS A 227 -13.92 -14.98 -2.83
C HIS A 227 -12.90 -15.51 -3.85
N LEU A 228 -11.94 -14.67 -4.20
CA LEU A 228 -10.72 -15.04 -4.89
C LEU A 228 -9.59 -15.14 -3.86
N HIS A 229 -8.92 -16.29 -3.79
CA HIS A 229 -7.62 -16.41 -3.14
C HIS A 229 -6.54 -16.12 -4.18
N TYR A 230 -5.69 -15.13 -3.92
CA TYR A 230 -4.66 -14.63 -4.83
C TYR A 230 -3.29 -14.64 -4.17
N GLU A 231 -2.31 -15.28 -4.83
CA GLU A 231 -0.92 -15.32 -4.38
C GLU A 231 0.02 -14.72 -5.43
N VAL A 232 1.10 -14.11 -4.96
CA VAL A 232 2.29 -13.79 -5.76
C VAL A 232 3.45 -14.63 -5.24
N ARG A 233 4.22 -15.21 -6.16
CA ARG A 233 5.40 -16.02 -5.85
C ARG A 233 6.58 -15.49 -6.66
N ARG A 234 7.72 -15.31 -6.00
CA ARG A 234 8.99 -14.98 -6.62
C ARG A 234 10.00 -16.07 -6.28
N ASP A 235 10.60 -16.68 -7.28
CA ASP A 235 11.58 -17.77 -7.13
C ASP A 235 11.05 -18.91 -6.22
N GLY A 236 9.77 -19.25 -6.38
CA GLY A 236 9.08 -20.27 -5.59
C GLY A 236 8.71 -19.86 -4.15
N ARG A 237 9.06 -18.65 -3.70
CA ARG A 237 8.70 -18.11 -2.38
C ARG A 237 7.42 -17.30 -2.45
N TYR A 238 6.57 -17.43 -1.44
CA TYR A 238 5.37 -16.61 -1.29
C TYR A 238 5.76 -15.21 -0.82
N VAL A 239 5.29 -14.20 -1.52
CA VAL A 239 5.50 -12.77 -1.19
C VAL A 239 4.16 -12.08 -1.00
N ASN A 240 4.17 -10.96 -0.28
CA ASN A 240 2.95 -10.22 -0.02
C ASN A 240 2.40 -9.59 -1.32
N PRO A 241 1.20 -10.00 -1.82
CA PRO A 241 0.66 -9.45 -3.06
C PRO A 241 0.44 -7.94 -3.05
N ARG A 242 0.25 -7.35 -1.88
CA ARG A 242 0.08 -5.90 -1.71
C ARG A 242 1.31 -5.09 -2.13
N GLU A 243 2.50 -5.68 -2.10
CA GLU A 243 3.75 -5.05 -2.52
C GLU A 243 3.88 -4.92 -4.04
N TYR A 244 3.04 -5.63 -4.79
CA TYR A 244 3.03 -5.63 -6.26
C TYR A 244 1.86 -4.83 -6.84
N ILE A 245 0.70 -4.84 -6.18
CA ILE A 245 -0.53 -4.23 -6.69
C ILE A 245 -0.54 -2.74 -6.36
N LEU A 246 -0.81 -1.90 -7.34
CA LEU A 246 -1.01 -0.45 -7.16
C LEU A 246 -2.07 -0.16 -6.10
N PRO A 247 -1.81 0.76 -5.17
CA PRO A 247 -2.84 1.30 -4.30
C PRO A 247 -4.02 1.84 -5.12
N ARG A 248 -5.25 1.62 -4.64
CA ARG A 248 -6.45 2.00 -5.40
C ARG A 248 -6.57 3.49 -5.69
N ASP A 249 -5.98 4.30 -4.84
CA ASP A 249 -6.00 5.76 -4.92
C ASP A 249 -5.10 6.32 -6.03
N PHE A 250 -4.25 5.46 -6.63
CA PHE A 250 -3.36 5.80 -7.74
C PHE A 250 -3.80 5.23 -9.09
N VAL A 251 -4.98 4.62 -9.17
CA VAL A 251 -5.55 4.22 -10.47
C VAL A 251 -6.02 5.50 -11.16
N VAL A 252 -5.22 5.99 -12.09
CA VAL A 252 -5.60 7.07 -13.01
C VAL A 252 -6.47 6.43 -14.09
N ASP A 253 -7.71 6.91 -14.23
CA ASP A 253 -8.65 6.53 -15.29
C ASP A 253 -8.11 6.85 -16.69
#